data_dc8a1fa162e0eecdb7d0385649e8ae6b
#
_entry.id   dc8a1fa162e0eecdb7d0385649e8ae6b
#
_cell.length_a   1.000
_cell.length_b   1.000
_cell.length_c   1.000
_cell.angle_alpha   90.00
_cell.angle_beta   90.00
_cell.angle_gamma   90.00
#
_symmetry.space_group_name_H-M   'P 1'
#
loop_
_entity.id
_entity.type
_entity.pdbx_description
1 polymer ?
#
loop_
_entity_poly.entity_id
_entity_poly.type
_entity_poly.pdbx_seq_one_letter_code
_entity_poly.pdbx_strand_id
1 'polypeptide(L)'
;MIHIQEFTFNSFQTRCSVVWDDTLSCAIVDPGCSTPSEIAELTSFVSGHGLKPVCIMLTHGHFDHVLGVAELAAWAAGVADVPSVPVYMHPADKVTLANNEYFSKWFGAPLPAAFETVDICEGGCSASGAEGSGACGSGGASVEDGGDGPVSVIEVGELRFKVIETPGHTPGGVSYYEPTEKVLFSGDSLFAGAIGRTDHPGGDYDQLMKSILEKLVTLEGSVSVLPGHGPCTDIAREGMTNPFLLPFNEPFED
;
A
#
# COMPACT_ATOMS: atom_id res chain seq x y z
N MET A 1 19.43 1.90 7.26
CA MET A 1 19.35 1.80 5.76
C MET A 1 18.15 0.95 5.40
N ILE A 2 17.40 1.35 4.36
CA ILE A 2 16.26 0.55 3.87
C ILE A 2 16.75 -0.62 3.00
N HIS A 3 16.14 -1.78 3.20
CA HIS A 3 16.29 -2.96 2.36
C HIS A 3 14.93 -3.33 1.80
N ILE A 4 14.86 -3.74 0.54
CA ILE A 4 13.61 -4.10 -0.13
C ILE A 4 13.85 -5.36 -0.94
N GLN A 5 12.98 -6.36 -0.76
CA GLN A 5 12.85 -7.51 -1.64
C GLN A 5 11.49 -7.48 -2.29
N GLU A 6 11.47 -7.50 -3.60
CA GLU A 6 10.25 -7.52 -4.39
C GLU A 6 9.95 -8.93 -4.87
N PHE A 7 8.67 -9.28 -4.86
CA PHE A 7 8.10 -10.50 -5.41
C PHE A 7 7.01 -10.11 -6.43
N THR A 8 6.75 -11.00 -7.34
CA THR A 8 5.63 -10.84 -8.28
C THR A 8 4.75 -12.06 -8.16
N PHE A 9 3.51 -11.86 -7.71
CA PHE A 9 2.57 -12.92 -7.38
C PHE A 9 1.33 -12.87 -8.26
N ASN A 10 0.59 -13.97 -8.26
CA ASN A 10 -0.67 -14.20 -8.96
C ASN A 10 -0.61 -13.96 -10.50
N SER A 11 -1.73 -14.21 -11.17
CA SER A 11 -1.84 -14.04 -12.63
C SER A 11 -1.91 -12.58 -13.09
N PHE A 12 -2.12 -11.64 -12.17
CA PHE A 12 -2.14 -10.20 -12.42
C PHE A 12 -0.76 -9.57 -12.30
N GLN A 13 0.25 -10.37 -11.89
CA GLN A 13 1.63 -9.93 -11.69
C GLN A 13 1.73 -8.79 -10.68
N THR A 14 0.96 -8.90 -9.60
CA THR A 14 0.96 -7.93 -8.51
C THR A 14 2.28 -7.96 -7.77
N ARG A 15 2.85 -6.81 -7.57
CA ARG A 15 4.11 -6.64 -6.84
C ARG A 15 3.84 -6.63 -5.34
N CYS A 16 4.47 -7.57 -4.64
CA CYS A 16 4.52 -7.60 -3.19
C CYS A 16 5.94 -7.24 -2.75
N SER A 17 6.08 -6.37 -1.76
CA SER A 17 7.40 -5.99 -1.24
C SER A 17 7.54 -6.35 0.23
N VAL A 18 8.67 -6.96 0.60
CA VAL A 18 9.15 -7.03 1.98
C VAL A 18 10.15 -5.91 2.16
N VAL A 19 9.87 -5.00 3.09
CA VAL A 19 10.71 -3.86 3.40
C VAL A 19 11.17 -3.91 4.85
N TRP A 20 12.47 -3.70 5.10
CA TRP A 20 13.06 -3.77 6.44
C TRP A 20 14.28 -2.86 6.57
N ASP A 21 14.76 -2.71 7.79
CA ASP A 21 16.01 -2.02 8.12
C ASP A 21 16.99 -2.90 8.91
N ASP A 22 18.07 -2.30 9.40
CA ASP A 22 19.12 -2.99 10.14
C ASP A 22 18.64 -3.55 11.50
N THR A 23 17.43 -3.19 11.97
CA THR A 23 16.80 -3.80 13.16
C THR A 23 16.19 -5.18 12.88
N LEU A 24 16.09 -5.57 11.59
CA LEU A 24 15.40 -6.76 11.10
C LEU A 24 13.87 -6.72 11.27
N SER A 25 13.30 -5.60 11.73
CA SER A 25 11.85 -5.38 11.68
C SER A 25 11.41 -5.18 10.24
N CYS A 26 10.38 -5.88 9.78
CA CYS A 26 9.92 -5.76 8.40
C CYS A 26 8.42 -5.54 8.30
N ALA A 27 8.02 -4.84 7.21
CA ALA A 27 6.64 -4.80 6.75
C ALA A 27 6.49 -5.60 5.45
N ILE A 28 5.28 -6.10 5.20
CA ILE A 28 4.89 -6.72 3.95
C ILE A 28 3.88 -5.78 3.27
N VAL A 29 4.20 -5.33 2.06
CA VAL A 29 3.35 -4.42 1.29
C VAL A 29 2.63 -5.22 0.21
N ASP A 30 1.31 -5.07 0.13
CA ASP A 30 0.42 -5.68 -0.87
C ASP A 30 0.66 -7.18 -1.12
N PRO A 31 0.44 -8.04 -0.11
CA PRO A 31 0.69 -9.48 -0.24
C PRO A 31 -0.37 -10.19 -1.10
N GLY A 32 -0.24 -10.08 -2.41
CA GLY A 32 -1.11 -10.67 -3.41
C GLY A 32 -0.91 -12.18 -3.64
N CYS A 33 -0.28 -12.91 -2.72
CA CYS A 33 -0.02 -14.34 -2.84
C CYS A 33 -1.32 -15.13 -3.03
N SER A 34 -1.47 -15.80 -4.16
CA SER A 34 -2.70 -16.53 -4.53
C SER A 34 -2.59 -18.04 -4.36
N THR A 35 -1.38 -18.55 -4.11
CA THR A 35 -1.10 -19.98 -4.00
C THR A 35 -0.26 -20.30 -2.77
N PRO A 36 -0.34 -21.53 -2.23
CA PRO A 36 0.54 -21.97 -1.14
C PRO A 36 2.03 -21.88 -1.47
N SER A 37 2.40 -22.01 -2.75
CA SER A 37 3.79 -21.88 -3.19
C SER A 37 4.29 -20.45 -3.06
N GLU A 38 3.48 -19.47 -3.43
CA GLU A 38 3.81 -18.03 -3.30
C GLU A 38 3.89 -17.61 -1.82
N ILE A 39 2.97 -18.10 -0.98
CA ILE A 39 3.05 -17.93 0.48
C ILE A 39 4.35 -18.51 1.03
N ALA A 40 4.69 -19.75 0.62
CA ALA A 40 5.91 -20.41 1.08
C ALA A 40 7.18 -19.68 0.60
N GLU A 41 7.19 -19.11 -0.59
CA GLU A 41 8.30 -18.31 -1.11
C GLU A 41 8.56 -17.10 -0.22
N LEU A 42 7.52 -16.29 0.04
CA LEU A 42 7.63 -15.08 0.87
C LEU A 42 8.02 -15.44 2.31
N THR A 43 7.33 -16.40 2.94
CA THR A 43 7.59 -16.77 4.33
C THR A 43 8.97 -17.40 4.52
N SER A 44 9.47 -18.17 3.54
CA SER A 44 10.83 -18.73 3.54
C SER A 44 11.88 -17.63 3.42
N PHE A 45 11.64 -16.60 2.59
CA PHE A 45 12.52 -15.45 2.50
C PHE A 45 12.63 -14.72 3.84
N VAL A 46 11.50 -14.34 4.44
CA VAL A 46 11.44 -13.60 5.71
C VAL A 46 12.12 -14.41 6.82
N SER A 47 11.78 -15.71 6.95
CA SER A 47 12.37 -16.58 7.97
C SER A 47 13.87 -16.82 7.72
N GLY A 48 14.27 -17.04 6.47
CA GLY A 48 15.66 -17.30 6.08
C GLY A 48 16.61 -16.13 6.35
N HIS A 49 16.08 -14.90 6.37
CA HIS A 49 16.81 -13.67 6.70
C HIS A 49 16.66 -13.27 8.17
N GLY A 50 15.92 -14.03 8.98
CA GLY A 50 15.68 -13.71 10.38
C GLY A 50 14.85 -12.45 10.60
N LEU A 51 14.06 -12.04 9.60
CA LEU A 51 13.24 -10.84 9.67
C LEU A 51 12.04 -11.05 10.60
N LYS A 52 11.59 -9.95 11.22
CA LYS A 52 10.48 -9.93 12.16
C LYS A 52 9.34 -9.12 11.54
N PRO A 53 8.30 -9.75 10.99
CA PRO A 53 7.17 -9.02 10.42
C PRO A 53 6.40 -8.32 11.54
N VAL A 54 6.32 -6.98 11.44
CA VAL A 54 5.65 -6.13 12.45
C VAL A 54 4.31 -5.61 11.96
N CYS A 55 4.09 -5.56 10.64
CA CYS A 55 2.81 -5.15 10.05
C CYS A 55 2.68 -5.61 8.60
N ILE A 56 1.45 -5.51 8.08
CA ILE A 56 1.12 -5.55 6.65
C ILE A 56 0.60 -4.16 6.27
N MET A 57 1.04 -3.64 5.12
CA MET A 57 0.66 -2.34 4.58
C MET A 57 -0.05 -2.54 3.25
N LEU A 58 -1.33 -2.15 3.16
CA LEU A 58 -2.12 -2.26 1.94
C LEU A 58 -2.24 -0.89 1.29
N THR A 59 -1.83 -0.79 0.02
CA THR A 59 -2.02 0.44 -0.76
C THR A 59 -3.49 0.64 -1.11
N HIS A 60 -4.23 -0.45 -1.34
CA HIS A 60 -5.66 -0.45 -1.58
C HIS A 60 -6.27 -1.86 -1.42
N GLY A 61 -7.59 -1.98 -1.58
CA GLY A 61 -8.33 -3.18 -1.24
C GLY A 61 -8.67 -4.12 -2.40
N HIS A 62 -8.09 -3.99 -3.60
CA HIS A 62 -8.36 -4.92 -4.69
C HIS A 62 -7.86 -6.33 -4.38
N PHE A 63 -8.61 -7.32 -4.87
CA PHE A 63 -8.42 -8.74 -4.53
C PHE A 63 -6.99 -9.23 -4.76
N ASP A 64 -6.37 -8.83 -5.85
CA ASP A 64 -5.03 -9.28 -6.23
C ASP A 64 -3.92 -8.72 -5.34
N HIS A 65 -4.16 -7.62 -4.62
CA HIS A 65 -3.25 -7.07 -3.61
C HIS A 65 -3.44 -7.68 -2.22
N VAL A 66 -4.58 -8.36 -1.98
CA VAL A 66 -4.94 -8.80 -0.63
C VAL A 66 -5.14 -10.31 -0.48
N LEU A 67 -4.93 -11.10 -1.54
CA LEU A 67 -5.17 -12.56 -1.54
C LEU A 67 -4.46 -13.30 -0.42
N GLY A 68 -3.21 -12.92 -0.09
CA GLY A 68 -2.38 -13.57 0.93
C GLY A 68 -2.50 -12.97 2.34
N VAL A 69 -3.25 -11.88 2.51
CA VAL A 69 -3.26 -11.11 3.78
C VAL A 69 -3.62 -11.94 4.97
N ALA A 70 -4.75 -12.67 4.92
CA ALA A 70 -5.25 -13.43 6.08
C ALA A 70 -4.25 -14.50 6.55
N GLU A 71 -3.66 -15.24 5.61
CA GLU A 71 -2.69 -16.30 5.92
C GLU A 71 -1.37 -15.72 6.42
N LEU A 72 -0.86 -14.65 5.78
CA LEU A 72 0.38 -14.01 6.16
C LEU A 72 0.27 -13.25 7.48
N ALA A 73 -0.87 -12.62 7.79
CA ALA A 73 -1.09 -11.98 9.08
C ALA A 73 -1.07 -13.01 10.23
N ALA A 74 -1.72 -14.16 10.04
CA ALA A 74 -1.70 -15.24 11.03
C ALA A 74 -0.30 -15.85 11.20
N TRP A 75 0.43 -16.06 10.10
CA TRP A 75 1.81 -16.53 10.12
C TRP A 75 2.74 -15.51 10.81
N ALA A 76 2.65 -14.23 10.47
CA ALA A 76 3.46 -13.16 11.03
C ALA A 76 3.25 -13.01 12.54
N ALA A 77 2.02 -13.11 13.01
CA ALA A 77 1.71 -13.12 14.45
C ALA A 77 2.41 -14.28 15.19
N GLY A 78 2.45 -15.47 14.58
CA GLY A 78 3.18 -16.61 15.12
C GLY A 78 4.70 -16.41 15.15
N VAL A 79 5.28 -15.76 14.13
CA VAL A 79 6.72 -15.44 14.09
C VAL A 79 7.09 -14.38 15.14
N ALA A 80 6.26 -13.36 15.30
CA ALA A 80 6.46 -12.27 16.24
C ALA A 80 6.09 -12.63 17.69
N ASP A 81 5.47 -13.79 17.92
CA ASP A 81 4.93 -14.23 19.21
C ASP A 81 3.96 -13.21 19.83
N VAL A 82 3.05 -12.69 19.00
CA VAL A 82 2.00 -11.72 19.36
C VAL A 82 0.63 -12.24 18.96
N PRO A 83 -0.46 -11.76 19.58
CA PRO A 83 -1.82 -12.19 19.21
C PRO A 83 -2.20 -11.87 17.77
N SER A 84 -1.72 -10.74 17.24
CA SER A 84 -1.94 -10.30 15.86
C SER A 84 -0.89 -9.27 15.44
N VAL A 85 -0.63 -9.17 14.13
CA VAL A 85 0.07 -8.03 13.54
C VAL A 85 -0.94 -7.11 12.86
N PRO A 86 -0.76 -5.77 12.94
CA PRO A 86 -1.68 -4.84 12.30
C PRO A 86 -1.62 -4.97 10.77
N VAL A 87 -2.81 -4.90 10.14
CA VAL A 87 -2.97 -4.78 8.69
C VAL A 87 -3.51 -3.37 8.43
N TYR A 88 -2.67 -2.50 7.92
CA TYR A 88 -3.00 -1.11 7.67
C TYR A 88 -3.70 -0.92 6.33
N MET A 89 -4.84 -0.24 6.33
CA MET A 89 -5.59 0.10 5.11
C MET A 89 -6.43 1.36 5.34
N HIS A 90 -6.63 2.16 4.30
CA HIS A 90 -7.51 3.32 4.38
C HIS A 90 -8.98 2.89 4.52
N PRO A 91 -9.77 3.49 5.45
CA PRO A 91 -11.14 3.04 5.72
C PRO A 91 -12.10 3.17 4.53
N ALA A 92 -11.88 4.11 3.61
CA ALA A 92 -12.68 4.23 2.39
C ALA A 92 -12.55 3.02 1.47
N ASP A 93 -11.50 2.22 1.59
CA ASP A 93 -11.30 1.01 0.77
C ASP A 93 -11.99 -0.26 1.32
N LYS A 94 -12.66 -0.17 2.45
CA LYS A 94 -13.56 -1.23 2.93
C LYS A 94 -14.66 -1.56 1.91
N VAL A 95 -15.08 -0.56 1.11
CA VAL A 95 -16.02 -0.79 -0.01
C VAL A 95 -15.37 -1.58 -1.15
N THR A 96 -14.10 -1.35 -1.44
CA THR A 96 -13.34 -2.11 -2.45
C THR A 96 -13.18 -3.56 -2.00
N LEU A 97 -12.81 -3.81 -0.73
CA LEU A 97 -12.78 -5.16 -0.16
C LEU A 97 -14.12 -5.88 -0.28
N ALA A 98 -15.23 -5.21 0.05
CA ALA A 98 -16.57 -5.77 -0.06
C ALA A 98 -16.96 -6.13 -1.52
N ASN A 99 -16.43 -5.40 -2.49
CA ASN A 99 -16.66 -5.63 -3.92
C ASN A 99 -15.77 -6.72 -4.53
N ASN A 100 -14.83 -7.30 -3.80
CA ASN A 100 -13.91 -8.32 -4.33
C ASN A 100 -14.62 -9.59 -4.83
N GLU A 101 -15.83 -9.91 -4.34
CA GLU A 101 -16.63 -10.98 -4.89
C GLU A 101 -17.01 -10.72 -6.36
N TYR A 102 -17.32 -9.47 -6.72
CA TYR A 102 -17.62 -9.07 -8.10
C TYR A 102 -16.36 -9.22 -8.98
N PHE A 103 -15.21 -8.69 -8.54
CA PHE A 103 -13.97 -8.76 -9.29
C PHE A 103 -13.47 -10.21 -9.43
N SER A 104 -13.50 -10.99 -8.34
CA SER A 104 -13.10 -12.40 -8.37
C SER A 104 -13.92 -13.21 -9.37
N LYS A 105 -15.23 -12.98 -9.42
CA LYS A 105 -16.11 -13.64 -10.42
C LYS A 105 -15.81 -13.18 -11.85
N TRP A 106 -15.58 -11.88 -12.04
CA TRP A 106 -15.31 -11.31 -13.36
C TRP A 106 -14.00 -11.85 -13.95
N PHE A 107 -12.96 -11.93 -13.14
CA PHE A 107 -11.64 -12.38 -13.57
C PHE A 107 -11.39 -13.87 -13.37
N GLY A 108 -12.30 -14.62 -12.75
CA GLY A 108 -12.11 -16.03 -12.41
C GLY A 108 -11.00 -16.24 -11.36
N ALA A 109 -10.75 -15.24 -10.51
CA ALA A 109 -9.72 -15.24 -9.48
C ALA A 109 -10.24 -15.80 -8.14
N PRO A 110 -9.37 -16.26 -7.23
CA PRO A 110 -9.77 -16.59 -5.87
C PRO A 110 -10.38 -15.38 -5.15
N LEU A 111 -11.31 -15.65 -4.22
CA LEU A 111 -11.82 -14.64 -3.31
C LEU A 111 -10.87 -14.52 -2.10
N PRO A 112 -10.44 -13.30 -1.73
CA PRO A 112 -9.64 -13.11 -0.52
C PRO A 112 -10.37 -13.61 0.74
N ALA A 113 -9.65 -14.26 1.64
CA ALA A 113 -10.18 -14.57 2.96
C ALA A 113 -10.34 -13.29 3.79
N ALA A 114 -11.33 -13.28 4.70
CA ALA A 114 -11.57 -12.12 5.57
C ALA A 114 -10.41 -11.86 6.54
N PHE A 115 -10.12 -10.59 6.78
CA PHE A 115 -9.14 -10.12 7.75
C PHE A 115 -9.58 -8.78 8.37
N GLU A 116 -9.03 -8.44 9.52
CA GLU A 116 -9.28 -7.17 10.19
C GLU A 116 -8.24 -6.12 9.77
N THR A 117 -8.65 -4.86 9.73
CA THR A 117 -7.78 -3.73 9.34
C THR A 117 -7.68 -2.68 10.44
N VAL A 118 -6.53 -2.01 10.48
CA VAL A 118 -6.29 -0.79 11.25
C VAL A 118 -6.41 0.39 10.29
N ASP A 119 -7.26 1.35 10.63
CA ASP A 119 -7.55 2.49 9.77
C ASP A 119 -6.37 3.48 9.76
N ILE A 120 -5.97 3.89 8.54
CA ILE A 120 -4.94 4.89 8.29
C ILE A 120 -5.51 6.08 7.52
N CYS A 121 -4.90 7.26 7.66
CA CYS A 121 -5.20 8.43 6.82
C CYS A 121 -4.01 9.41 6.77
N GLU A 122 -4.02 10.30 5.79
CA GLU A 122 -3.07 11.41 5.70
C GLU A 122 -3.38 12.49 6.76
N GLY A 123 -2.36 12.93 7.49
CA GLY A 123 -2.46 14.13 8.34
C GLY A 123 -3.33 14.03 9.59
N GLY A 124 -3.67 12.82 10.06
CA GLY A 124 -4.42 12.64 11.32
C GLY A 124 -5.83 13.27 11.27
N CYS A 125 -6.69 12.78 10.39
CA CYS A 125 -8.08 13.24 10.29
C CYS A 125 -8.83 13.04 11.61
N SER A 126 -9.24 14.10 12.27
CA SER A 126 -10.27 14.04 13.30
C SER A 126 -11.57 13.57 12.64
N ALA A 127 -12.08 12.40 13.04
CA ALA A 127 -13.36 11.88 12.59
C ALA A 127 -14.49 12.85 12.97
N SER A 128 -14.82 13.78 12.06
CA SER A 128 -16.07 14.53 12.13
C SER A 128 -17.11 13.80 11.30
N GLY A 129 -17.83 12.90 11.91
CA GLY A 129 -19.13 12.43 11.46
C GLY A 129 -19.18 10.99 10.94
N ALA A 130 -19.18 10.00 11.84
CA ALA A 130 -20.05 8.81 11.77
C ALA A 130 -19.90 8.06 13.11
N GLU A 131 -20.98 7.85 13.82
CA GLU A 131 -21.04 7.08 15.06
C GLU A 131 -20.80 5.59 14.74
N GLY A 132 -19.69 5.04 15.29
CA GLY A 132 -19.38 3.62 15.22
C GLY A 132 -18.20 3.28 16.12
N SER A 133 -18.49 2.81 17.35
CA SER A 133 -17.52 2.43 18.36
C SER A 133 -16.71 1.20 17.93
N GLY A 134 -15.40 1.35 17.75
CA GLY A 134 -14.45 0.25 17.65
C GLY A 134 -13.16 0.63 18.34
N ALA A 135 -12.88 -0.02 19.48
CA ALA A 135 -11.69 0.22 20.29
C ALA A 135 -10.42 -0.19 19.54
N CYS A 136 -9.48 0.72 19.40
CA CYS A 136 -8.13 0.47 18.90
C CYS A 136 -7.30 -0.26 19.96
N GLY A 137 -6.88 -1.49 19.65
CA GLY A 137 -5.96 -2.26 20.49
C GLY A 137 -4.52 -1.78 20.30
N SER A 138 -3.85 -1.49 21.41
CA SER A 138 -2.46 -1.06 21.50
C SER A 138 -1.50 -2.19 21.14
N GLY A 139 -0.75 -2.05 20.06
CA GLY A 139 0.36 -2.94 19.70
C GLY A 139 1.29 -2.31 18.69
N GLY A 140 2.41 -1.78 19.15
CA GLY A 140 3.70 -1.73 18.46
C GLY A 140 3.95 -0.70 17.36
N ALA A 141 3.09 0.27 17.13
CA ALA A 141 3.43 1.44 16.32
C ALA A 141 3.34 2.67 17.23
N SER A 142 4.45 3.38 17.41
CA SER A 142 4.45 4.62 18.17
C SER A 142 3.75 5.70 17.34
N VAL A 143 2.61 6.15 17.83
CA VAL A 143 1.87 7.28 17.29
C VAL A 143 2.46 8.54 17.89
N GLU A 144 3.19 9.33 17.12
CA GLU A 144 3.48 10.71 17.49
C GLU A 144 2.23 11.55 17.17
N ASP A 145 1.23 11.42 17.93
CA ASP A 145 0.27 12.40 18.45
C ASP A 145 -0.67 11.66 19.40
N GLY A 146 -0.76 12.11 20.64
CA GLY A 146 -1.51 11.44 21.71
C GLY A 146 -3.03 11.53 21.55
N GLY A 147 -3.58 11.10 20.42
CA GLY A 147 -5.00 11.15 20.11
C GLY A 147 -5.52 9.85 19.48
N ASP A 148 -6.79 9.52 19.77
CA ASP A 148 -7.59 8.41 19.24
C ASP A 148 -7.86 8.52 17.71
N GLY A 149 -6.93 9.08 16.93
CA GLY A 149 -7.06 9.30 15.50
C GLY A 149 -6.44 8.18 14.64
N PRO A 150 -6.79 8.11 13.34
CA PRO A 150 -6.19 7.15 12.41
C PRO A 150 -4.68 7.40 12.23
N VAL A 151 -3.95 6.30 11.94
CA VAL A 151 -2.48 6.32 11.82
C VAL A 151 -2.07 7.05 10.54
N SER A 152 -1.20 8.07 10.65
CA SER A 152 -0.67 8.82 9.50
C SER A 152 0.79 8.50 9.16
N VAL A 153 1.49 7.84 10.07
CA VAL A 153 2.87 7.36 9.90
C VAL A 153 2.96 5.94 10.43
N ILE A 154 3.51 5.03 9.61
CA ILE A 154 3.76 3.65 10.00
C ILE A 154 5.24 3.47 10.26
N GLU A 155 5.59 2.98 11.46
CA GLU A 155 6.98 2.71 11.84
C GLU A 155 7.31 1.23 11.63
N VAL A 156 8.47 0.98 10.99
CA VAL A 156 9.00 -0.35 10.74
C VAL A 156 10.48 -0.33 11.13
N GLY A 157 10.78 -0.72 12.36
CA GLY A 157 12.09 -0.47 12.94
C GLY A 157 12.38 1.02 13.05
N GLU A 158 13.40 1.51 12.36
CA GLU A 158 13.75 2.94 12.27
C GLU A 158 13.13 3.64 11.04
N LEU A 159 12.51 2.88 10.12
CA LEU A 159 11.85 3.44 8.94
C LEU A 159 10.52 4.08 9.32
N ARG A 160 10.17 5.18 8.66
CA ARG A 160 8.94 5.95 8.92
C ARG A 160 8.20 6.22 7.61
N PHE A 161 7.16 5.43 7.35
CA PHE A 161 6.34 5.55 6.15
C PHE A 161 5.19 6.53 6.39
N LYS A 162 5.24 7.67 5.70
CA LYS A 162 4.11 8.62 5.66
C LYS A 162 3.02 8.07 4.78
N VAL A 163 1.78 8.15 5.25
CA VAL A 163 0.60 7.84 4.44
C VAL A 163 0.28 9.06 3.58
N ILE A 164 0.22 8.87 2.26
CA ILE A 164 -0.24 9.86 1.28
C ILE A 164 -1.51 9.30 0.67
N GLU A 165 -2.65 9.93 0.88
CA GLU A 165 -3.89 9.53 0.24
C GLU A 165 -3.83 9.81 -1.25
N THR A 166 -4.01 8.78 -2.06
CA THR A 166 -4.00 8.84 -3.52
C THR A 166 -5.28 8.20 -4.10
N PRO A 167 -6.46 8.69 -3.69
CA PRO A 167 -7.72 8.15 -4.22
C PRO A 167 -7.85 8.38 -5.72
N GLY A 168 -8.66 7.53 -6.36
CA GLY A 168 -9.03 7.63 -7.77
C GLY A 168 -8.91 6.30 -8.52
N HIS A 169 -7.90 5.47 -8.29
CA HIS A 169 -7.93 4.06 -8.68
C HIS A 169 -8.96 3.32 -7.80
N THR A 170 -8.87 3.49 -6.49
CA THR A 170 -9.91 3.14 -5.53
C THR A 170 -10.25 4.34 -4.65
N PRO A 171 -11.40 4.34 -3.94
CA PRO A 171 -11.77 5.45 -3.06
C PRO A 171 -10.81 5.68 -1.90
N GLY A 172 -10.15 4.63 -1.42
CA GLY A 172 -9.21 4.67 -0.30
C GLY A 172 -7.78 4.32 -0.72
N GLY A 173 -7.42 4.52 -1.97
CA GLY A 173 -6.04 4.31 -2.44
C GLY A 173 -5.07 5.20 -1.67
N VAL A 174 -3.94 4.60 -1.23
CA VAL A 174 -2.85 5.31 -0.56
C VAL A 174 -1.50 4.95 -1.15
N SER A 175 -0.56 5.86 -1.02
CA SER A 175 0.86 5.61 -1.27
C SER A 175 1.63 5.72 0.04
N TYR A 176 2.66 4.89 0.23
CA TYR A 176 3.52 4.94 1.41
C TYR A 176 4.88 5.53 1.04
N TYR A 177 5.21 6.65 1.66
CA TYR A 177 6.44 7.39 1.38
C TYR A 177 7.41 7.35 2.57
N GLU A 178 8.62 6.83 2.34
CA GLU A 178 9.75 6.92 3.26
C GLU A 178 10.69 8.05 2.79
N PRO A 179 10.72 9.21 3.50
CA PRO A 179 11.40 10.41 3.02
C PRO A 179 12.91 10.36 3.13
N THR A 180 13.47 9.62 4.10
CA THR A 180 14.93 9.58 4.34
C THR A 180 15.62 8.79 3.24
N GLU A 181 15.07 7.66 2.85
CA GLU A 181 15.59 6.77 1.82
C GLU A 181 14.99 7.08 0.43
N LYS A 182 14.02 8.02 0.37
CA LYS A 182 13.35 8.47 -0.86
C LYS A 182 12.70 7.33 -1.64
N VAL A 183 11.88 6.55 -0.95
CA VAL A 183 11.15 5.42 -1.51
C VAL A 183 9.65 5.65 -1.40
N LEU A 184 8.92 5.43 -2.49
CA LEU A 184 7.48 5.54 -2.59
C LEU A 184 6.88 4.22 -3.09
N PHE A 185 6.06 3.56 -2.29
CA PHE A 185 5.17 2.50 -2.73
C PHE A 185 3.88 3.15 -3.22
N SER A 186 3.70 3.26 -4.53
CA SER A 186 2.58 4.01 -5.12
C SER A 186 1.31 3.18 -5.30
N GLY A 187 1.35 1.88 -5.04
CA GLY A 187 0.25 0.97 -5.38
C GLY A 187 -0.14 1.17 -6.84
N ASP A 188 -1.45 1.23 -7.09
CA ASP A 188 -2.01 1.42 -8.42
C ASP A 188 -2.35 2.89 -8.72
N SER A 189 -1.56 3.83 -8.20
CA SER A 189 -1.71 5.25 -8.54
C SER A 189 -0.82 5.64 -9.71
N LEU A 190 0.50 5.47 -9.60
CA LEU A 190 1.49 5.88 -10.60
C LEU A 190 2.37 4.71 -10.99
N PHE A 191 2.45 4.41 -12.28
CA PHE A 191 3.28 3.37 -12.89
C PHE A 191 4.37 3.97 -13.79
N ALA A 192 5.32 3.14 -14.19
CA ALA A 192 6.30 3.51 -15.21
C ALA A 192 5.60 3.72 -16.58
N GLY A 193 5.43 4.99 -16.97
CA GLY A 193 4.78 5.39 -18.21
C GLY A 193 3.25 5.22 -18.24
N ALA A 194 2.60 5.01 -17.11
CA ALA A 194 1.15 4.83 -17.00
C ALA A 194 0.61 5.30 -15.65
N ILE A 195 -0.71 5.25 -15.49
CA ILE A 195 -1.42 5.45 -14.23
C ILE A 195 -2.39 4.29 -13.99
N GLY A 196 -2.92 4.18 -12.79
CA GLY A 196 -3.95 3.20 -12.45
C GLY A 196 -5.21 3.36 -13.28
N ARG A 197 -5.90 2.24 -13.53
CA ARG A 197 -7.22 2.24 -14.18
C ARG A 197 -8.25 2.90 -13.28
N THR A 198 -9.23 3.54 -13.91
CA THR A 198 -10.33 4.22 -13.22
C THR A 198 -11.70 3.87 -13.82
N ASP A 199 -11.72 2.92 -14.75
CA ASP A 199 -12.91 2.49 -15.51
C ASP A 199 -13.63 1.29 -14.87
N HIS A 200 -13.55 1.16 -13.55
CA HIS A 200 -14.18 0.12 -12.75
C HIS A 200 -14.95 0.72 -11.55
N PRO A 201 -15.81 -0.05 -10.86
CA PRO A 201 -16.54 0.45 -9.71
C PRO A 201 -15.63 1.04 -8.63
N GLY A 202 -15.85 2.30 -8.27
CA GLY A 202 -15.01 3.05 -7.32
C GLY A 202 -13.88 3.85 -7.97
N GLY A 203 -13.60 3.65 -9.27
CA GLY A 203 -12.62 4.44 -10.02
C GLY A 203 -13.11 5.84 -10.37
N ASP A 204 -12.20 6.83 -10.30
CA ASP A 204 -12.43 8.24 -10.67
C ASP A 204 -11.13 8.82 -11.27
N TYR A 205 -11.16 9.10 -12.58
CA TYR A 205 -10.00 9.58 -13.31
C TYR A 205 -9.55 10.97 -12.85
N ASP A 206 -10.48 11.89 -12.66
CA ASP A 206 -10.15 13.27 -12.28
C ASP A 206 -9.55 13.30 -10.87
N GLN A 207 -10.08 12.46 -9.97
CA GLN A 207 -9.55 12.31 -8.62
C GLN A 207 -8.15 11.68 -8.63
N LEU A 208 -7.89 10.64 -9.45
CA LEU A 208 -6.57 10.02 -9.57
C LEU A 208 -5.56 11.02 -10.11
N MET A 209 -5.90 11.73 -11.18
CA MET A 209 -5.03 12.77 -11.75
C MET A 209 -4.71 13.87 -10.73
N LYS A 210 -5.71 14.32 -9.98
CA LYS A 210 -5.50 15.28 -8.89
C LYS A 210 -4.53 14.73 -7.84
N SER A 211 -4.73 13.49 -7.40
CA SER A 211 -3.84 12.83 -6.43
C SER A 211 -2.40 12.77 -6.92
N ILE A 212 -2.19 12.38 -8.18
CA ILE A 212 -0.84 12.30 -8.77
C ILE A 212 -0.21 13.70 -8.89
N LEU A 213 -0.94 14.67 -9.48
CA LEU A 213 -0.40 15.99 -9.78
C LEU A 213 -0.14 16.84 -8.52
N GLU A 214 -1.02 16.76 -7.53
CA GLU A 214 -0.90 17.60 -6.33
C GLU A 214 0.00 16.97 -5.25
N LYS A 215 0.16 15.62 -5.24
CA LYS A 215 0.85 14.93 -4.14
C LYS A 215 2.08 14.15 -4.57
N LEU A 216 2.02 13.37 -5.67
CA LEU A 216 3.13 12.48 -6.03
C LEU A 216 4.20 13.17 -6.85
N VAL A 217 3.85 13.89 -7.92
CA VAL A 217 4.86 14.57 -8.77
C VAL A 217 5.44 15.82 -8.11
N THR A 218 4.91 16.25 -6.97
CA THR A 218 5.49 17.32 -6.14
C THR A 218 6.61 16.83 -5.22
N LEU A 219 6.79 15.51 -5.09
CA LEU A 219 7.91 14.93 -4.37
C LEU A 219 9.23 15.21 -5.11
N GLU A 220 10.35 15.06 -4.41
CA GLU A 220 11.66 15.20 -5.04
C GLU A 220 11.82 14.25 -6.23
N GLY A 221 12.38 14.73 -7.35
CA GLY A 221 12.57 13.93 -8.56
C GLY A 221 13.39 12.64 -8.36
N SER A 222 14.24 12.60 -7.32
CA SER A 222 15.06 11.43 -6.97
C SER A 222 14.32 10.36 -6.17
N VAL A 223 13.02 10.52 -5.90
CA VAL A 223 12.22 9.52 -5.20
C VAL A 223 11.99 8.33 -6.12
N SER A 224 12.42 7.15 -5.67
CA SER A 224 12.18 5.87 -6.33
C SER A 224 10.73 5.44 -6.13
N VAL A 225 10.04 5.09 -7.21
CA VAL A 225 8.64 4.66 -7.21
C VAL A 225 8.57 3.15 -7.44
N LEU A 226 7.97 2.46 -6.48
CA LEU A 226 7.68 1.03 -6.52
C LEU A 226 6.16 0.86 -6.68
N PRO A 227 5.67 0.62 -7.91
CA PRO A 227 4.25 0.50 -8.18
C PRO A 227 3.70 -0.88 -7.83
N GLY A 228 2.37 -1.02 -7.77
CA GLY A 228 1.68 -2.29 -7.59
C GLY A 228 1.87 -3.27 -8.75
N HIS A 229 2.15 -2.76 -9.96
CA HIS A 229 2.41 -3.56 -11.16
C HIS A 229 3.52 -2.96 -12.01
N GLY A 230 4.18 -3.82 -12.77
CA GLY A 230 5.20 -3.40 -13.73
C GLY A 230 6.55 -3.01 -13.11
N PRO A 231 7.43 -2.33 -13.84
CA PRO A 231 8.76 -1.99 -13.37
C PRO A 231 8.77 -0.77 -12.44
N CYS A 232 9.81 -0.67 -11.60
CA CYS A 232 10.10 0.53 -10.81
C CYS A 232 10.44 1.71 -11.73
N THR A 233 10.24 2.91 -11.20
CA THR A 233 10.55 4.17 -11.87
C THR A 233 10.98 5.23 -10.85
N ASP A 234 11.02 6.49 -11.22
CA ASP A 234 11.25 7.63 -10.33
C ASP A 234 10.37 8.82 -10.72
N ILE A 235 10.20 9.74 -9.76
CA ILE A 235 9.31 10.91 -9.94
C ILE A 235 9.79 11.82 -11.08
N ALA A 236 11.10 12.04 -11.24
CA ALA A 236 11.62 12.89 -12.32
C ALA A 236 11.31 12.31 -13.69
N ARG A 237 11.50 11.01 -13.85
CA ARG A 237 11.20 10.31 -15.10
C ARG A 237 9.73 10.40 -15.45
N GLU A 238 8.85 10.08 -14.49
CA GLU A 238 7.41 10.11 -14.75
C GLU A 238 6.92 11.52 -15.04
N GLY A 239 7.38 12.53 -14.30
CA GLY A 239 7.06 13.93 -14.57
C GLY A 239 7.47 14.38 -15.99
N MET A 240 8.56 13.83 -16.55
CA MET A 240 9.05 14.21 -17.88
C MET A 240 8.51 13.35 -19.04
N THR A 241 8.14 12.11 -18.79
CA THR A 241 7.91 11.13 -19.89
C THR A 241 6.59 10.38 -19.81
N ASN A 242 5.87 10.44 -18.68
CA ASN A 242 4.60 9.73 -18.55
C ASN A 242 3.54 10.39 -19.45
N PRO A 243 2.96 9.67 -20.42
CA PRO A 243 2.00 10.23 -21.38
C PRO A 243 0.77 10.87 -20.75
N PHE A 244 0.38 10.41 -19.56
CA PHE A 244 -0.77 10.96 -18.83
C PHE A 244 -0.45 12.29 -18.16
N LEU A 245 0.82 12.58 -17.89
CA LEU A 245 1.27 13.77 -17.17
C LEU A 245 1.81 14.87 -18.10
N LEU A 246 2.26 14.52 -19.31
CA LEU A 246 2.82 15.47 -20.29
C LEU A 246 1.93 16.69 -20.58
N PRO A 247 0.59 16.55 -20.77
CA PRO A 247 -0.28 17.68 -21.03
C PRO A 247 -0.31 18.74 -19.92
N PHE A 248 0.12 18.36 -18.71
CA PHE A 248 0.15 19.25 -17.54
C PHE A 248 1.54 19.85 -17.29
N ASN A 249 2.58 19.32 -17.96
CA ASN A 249 3.96 19.76 -17.81
C ASN A 249 4.47 20.64 -18.96
N GLU A 250 3.70 20.76 -20.05
CA GLU A 250 4.04 21.65 -21.15
C GLU A 250 3.85 23.12 -20.70
N PRO A 251 4.86 24.00 -20.89
CA PRO A 251 4.67 25.43 -20.64
C PRO A 251 3.55 25.91 -21.59
N PHE A 252 2.59 26.68 -21.06
CA PHE A 252 1.60 27.35 -21.88
C PHE A 252 2.36 28.19 -22.91
N GLU A 253 2.25 27.87 -24.20
CA GLU A 253 2.68 28.74 -25.26
C GLU A 253 1.72 29.93 -25.28
N ASP A 254 2.18 31.16 -24.91
CA ASP A 254 1.46 32.44 -25.00
C ASP A 254 1.30 32.88 -26.46
#